data_6ca35074c5d37edb3255daf2d6ba2df5
#
_entry.id   6ca35074c5d37edb3255daf2d6ba2df5
#
_cell.length_a   1.000
_cell.length_b   1.000
_cell.length_c   1.000
_cell.angle_alpha   90.00
_cell.angle_beta   90.00
_cell.angle_gamma   90.00
#
_symmetry.space_group_name_H-M   'P 1'
#
loop_
_entity.id
_entity.type
_entity.pdbx_description
1 polymer ?
#
loop_
_entity_poly.entity_id
_entity_poly.type
_entity_poly.pdbx_seq_one_letter_code
_entity_poly.pdbx_strand_id
1 'polypeptide(L)'
;MIRIVSDGKEFRFKSLPITMGRDEDNDLPLEDVKLSRHHCRLCRTAEGIVLEDLNSSNGTYVNGVRAPRHVLAAGDTVLIGVTTLSVEWDPEAAPPPRKR
;
A
#
# COMPACT_ATOMS: atom_id res chain seq x y z
N MET A 1 8.64 -9.12 -7.13
CA MET A 1 7.69 -9.62 -6.12
C MET A 1 7.43 -8.55 -5.08
N ILE A 2 6.18 -8.29 -4.80
CA ILE A 2 5.77 -7.32 -3.79
C ILE A 2 5.23 -8.13 -2.60
N ARG A 3 5.68 -7.80 -1.39
CA ARG A 3 5.20 -8.45 -0.18
C ARG A 3 4.54 -7.40 0.72
N ILE A 4 3.32 -7.68 1.13
CA ILE A 4 2.61 -6.84 2.07
C ILE A 4 2.47 -7.65 3.35
N VAL A 5 2.95 -7.10 4.45
CA VAL A 5 2.93 -7.79 5.74
C VAL A 5 1.97 -7.05 6.67
N SER A 6 1.05 -7.80 7.26
CA SER A 6 0.07 -7.26 8.19
C SER A 6 -0.21 -8.30 9.28
N ASP A 7 -0.04 -7.91 10.53
CA ASP A 7 -0.36 -8.78 11.69
C ASP A 7 0.33 -10.13 11.58
N GLY A 8 1.59 -10.15 11.15
CA GLY A 8 2.35 -11.38 11.01
C GLY A 8 2.00 -12.20 9.78
N LYS A 9 1.06 -11.74 8.96
CA LYS A 9 0.70 -12.42 7.71
C LYS A 9 1.39 -11.74 6.55
N GLU A 10 1.87 -12.55 5.62
CA GLU A 10 2.55 -12.04 4.43
C GLU A 10 1.72 -12.37 3.20
N PHE A 11 1.47 -11.35 2.39
CA PHE A 11 0.74 -11.47 1.14
C PHE A 11 1.68 -11.11 0.01
N ARG A 12 1.80 -11.98 -0.98
CA ARG A 12 2.74 -11.81 -2.09
C ARG A 12 2.00 -11.55 -3.39
N PHE A 13 2.51 -10.60 -4.16
CA PHE A 13 1.94 -10.21 -5.43
C PHE A 13 3.04 -10.12 -6.48
N LYS A 14 2.72 -10.51 -7.70
CA LYS A 14 3.70 -10.48 -8.79
C LYS A 14 3.79 -9.12 -9.45
N SER A 15 2.73 -8.35 -9.41
CA SER A 15 2.69 -7.10 -10.18
C SER A 15 1.81 -6.07 -9.50
N LEU A 16 1.91 -4.85 -9.98
CA LEU A 16 1.10 -3.71 -9.58
C LEU A 16 0.15 -3.36 -10.71
N PRO A 17 -0.96 -2.67 -10.45
CA PRO A 17 -1.38 -2.14 -9.16
C PRO A 17 -1.96 -3.19 -8.22
N ILE A 18 -1.99 -2.88 -6.93
CA ILE A 18 -2.61 -3.70 -5.90
C ILE A 18 -3.60 -2.83 -5.15
N THR A 19 -4.88 -3.20 -5.18
CA THR A 19 -5.90 -2.46 -4.44
C THR A 19 -6.15 -3.13 -3.10
N MET A 20 -6.43 -2.30 -2.09
CA MET A 20 -6.70 -2.76 -0.74
C MET A 20 -7.94 -2.09 -0.20
N GLY A 21 -8.74 -2.84 0.54
CA GLY A 21 -9.94 -2.32 1.12
C GLY A 21 -10.79 -3.42 1.70
N ARG A 22 -12.00 -3.04 2.12
CA ARG A 22 -12.92 -3.97 2.79
C ARG A 22 -13.65 -4.89 1.80
N ASP A 23 -13.84 -4.43 0.57
CA ASP A 23 -14.60 -5.17 -0.44
C ASP A 23 -13.77 -6.33 -0.98
N GLU A 24 -14.46 -7.43 -1.29
CA GLU A 24 -13.82 -8.65 -1.77
C GLU A 24 -13.21 -8.51 -3.16
N ASP A 25 -13.63 -7.51 -3.93
CA ASP A 25 -13.09 -7.31 -5.28
C ASP A 25 -11.73 -6.62 -5.29
N ASN A 26 -11.19 -6.28 -4.12
CA ASN A 26 -9.82 -5.78 -4.04
C ASN A 26 -8.82 -6.90 -4.26
N ASP A 27 -7.63 -6.54 -4.72
CA ASP A 27 -6.53 -7.50 -4.81
C ASP A 27 -6.16 -8.03 -3.43
N LEU A 28 -6.24 -7.18 -2.41
CA LEU A 28 -6.03 -7.56 -1.03
C LEU A 28 -7.21 -7.08 -0.19
N PRO A 29 -8.26 -7.90 -0.07
CA PRO A 29 -9.37 -7.56 0.82
C PRO A 29 -8.95 -7.79 2.28
N LEU A 30 -9.32 -6.85 3.13
CA LEU A 30 -8.98 -6.88 4.54
C LEU A 30 -10.24 -6.76 5.39
N GLU A 31 -10.31 -7.57 6.43
CA GLU A 31 -11.46 -7.56 7.34
C GLU A 31 -11.26 -6.50 8.41
N ASP A 32 -11.54 -5.27 8.04
CA ASP A 32 -11.38 -4.12 8.93
C ASP A 32 -12.55 -3.20 8.65
N VAL A 33 -13.46 -3.07 9.61
CA VAL A 33 -14.70 -2.30 9.44
C VAL A 33 -14.42 -0.81 9.26
N LYS A 34 -13.23 -0.35 9.64
CA LYS A 34 -12.84 1.05 9.47
C LYS A 34 -12.37 1.35 8.05
N LEU A 35 -12.16 0.33 7.24
CA LEU A 35 -11.73 0.53 5.85
C LEU A 35 -12.90 0.90 4.97
N SER A 36 -12.64 1.78 4.02
CA SER A 36 -13.54 1.99 2.89
C SER A 36 -13.49 0.75 2.00
N ARG A 37 -14.52 0.57 1.16
CA ARG A 37 -14.61 -0.58 0.28
C ARG A 37 -13.36 -0.69 -0.58
N HIS A 38 -12.95 0.41 -1.19
CA HIS A 38 -11.69 0.55 -1.91
C HIS A 38 -10.95 1.68 -1.22
N HIS A 39 -9.96 1.33 -0.41
CA HIS A 39 -9.35 2.28 0.51
C HIS A 39 -8.12 2.94 -0.08
N CYS A 40 -7.22 2.14 -0.61
CA CYS A 40 -5.98 2.64 -1.20
C CYS A 40 -5.45 1.64 -2.21
N ARG A 41 -4.42 2.07 -2.93
CA ARG A 41 -3.76 1.16 -3.88
C ARG A 41 -2.28 1.46 -3.97
N LEU A 42 -1.54 0.43 -4.36
CA LEU A 42 -0.13 0.56 -4.67
C LEU A 42 0.02 0.56 -6.19
N CYS A 43 0.80 1.48 -6.70
CA CYS A 43 1.07 1.62 -8.13
C CYS A 43 2.56 1.74 -8.37
N ARG A 44 2.97 1.41 -9.59
CA ARG A 44 4.34 1.66 -10.02
C ARG A 44 4.36 2.92 -10.89
N THR A 45 5.26 3.83 -10.58
CA THR A 45 5.48 5.03 -11.35
C THR A 45 6.97 5.21 -11.60
N ALA A 46 7.33 6.26 -12.34
CA ALA A 46 8.75 6.59 -12.53
C ALA A 46 9.45 6.92 -11.21
N GLU A 47 8.67 7.29 -10.18
CA GLU A 47 9.22 7.61 -8.87
C GLU A 47 9.46 6.37 -8.01
N GLY A 48 8.86 5.24 -8.37
CA GLY A 48 8.96 4.01 -7.61
C GLY A 48 7.59 3.44 -7.31
N ILE A 49 7.42 2.86 -6.14
CA ILE A 49 6.15 2.32 -5.71
C ILE A 49 5.42 3.39 -4.91
N VAL A 50 4.23 3.73 -5.37
CA VAL A 50 3.44 4.84 -4.82
C VAL A 50 2.18 4.30 -4.18
N LEU A 51 1.91 4.74 -2.97
CA LEU A 51 0.67 4.47 -2.27
C LEU A 51 -0.30 5.62 -2.51
N GLU A 52 -1.51 5.31 -2.95
CA GLU A 52 -2.53 6.32 -3.21
C GLU A 52 -3.78 6.00 -2.42
N ASP A 53 -4.28 7.00 -1.70
CA ASP A 53 -5.58 6.89 -1.04
C ASP A 53 -6.68 7.05 -2.08
N LEU A 54 -7.69 6.19 -2.03
CA LEU A 54 -8.79 6.21 -2.99
C LEU A 54 -9.99 6.96 -2.41
N ASN A 55 -9.73 8.13 -1.87
CA ASN A 55 -10.76 8.98 -1.27
C ASN A 55 -11.48 8.26 -0.12
N SER A 56 -10.69 7.62 0.72
CA SER A 56 -11.23 6.84 1.84
C SER A 56 -11.83 7.74 2.91
N SER A 57 -12.76 7.20 3.68
CA SER A 57 -13.42 7.95 4.75
C SER A 57 -12.47 8.28 5.89
N ASN A 58 -11.60 7.35 6.26
CA ASN A 58 -10.73 7.51 7.42
C ASN A 58 -9.29 7.88 7.10
N GLY A 59 -8.93 7.87 5.81
CA GLY A 59 -7.60 8.27 5.38
C GLY A 59 -6.59 7.15 5.38
N THR A 60 -5.46 7.44 4.76
CA THR A 60 -4.29 6.56 4.69
C THR A 60 -3.14 7.30 5.35
N TYR A 61 -2.45 6.65 6.27
CA TYR A 61 -1.38 7.26 7.05
C TYR A 61 -0.07 6.54 6.79
N VAL A 62 0.99 7.31 6.61
CA VAL A 62 2.34 6.77 6.44
C VAL A 62 3.21 7.37 7.53
N ASN A 63 3.78 6.50 8.36
CA ASN A 63 4.62 6.90 9.49
C ASN A 63 3.92 7.93 10.38
N GLY A 64 2.60 7.73 10.58
CA GLY A 64 1.80 8.57 11.45
C GLY A 64 1.26 9.84 10.83
N VAL A 65 1.52 10.09 9.55
CA VAL A 65 1.09 11.30 8.86
C VAL A 65 0.09 10.93 7.77
N ARG A 66 -1.05 11.61 7.76
CA ARG A 66 -2.04 11.38 6.72
C ARG A 66 -1.48 11.80 5.37
N ALA A 67 -1.57 10.90 4.40
CA ALA A 67 -1.01 11.14 3.08
C ALA A 67 -1.97 10.64 2.01
N PRO A 68 -2.48 11.54 1.16
CA PRO A 68 -3.32 11.08 0.04
C PRO A 68 -2.50 10.38 -1.04
N ARG A 69 -1.20 10.63 -1.07
CA ARG A 69 -0.26 10.00 -1.98
C ARG A 69 1.12 10.03 -1.36
N HIS A 70 1.83 8.92 -1.47
CA HIS A 70 3.17 8.82 -0.87
C HIS A 70 4.04 7.87 -1.69
N VAL A 71 5.26 8.31 -2.01
CA VAL A 71 6.24 7.44 -2.63
C VAL A 71 6.87 6.62 -1.51
N LEU A 72 6.64 5.31 -1.53
CA LEU A 72 7.07 4.45 -0.44
C LEU A 72 8.58 4.25 -0.41
N ALA A 73 9.11 4.21 0.80
CA ALA A 73 10.49 3.86 1.06
C ALA A 73 10.52 2.60 1.91
N ALA A 74 11.62 1.88 1.85
CA ALA A 74 11.79 0.69 2.68
C ALA A 74 11.67 1.09 4.15
N GLY A 75 10.91 0.32 4.92
CA GLY A 75 10.70 0.60 6.33
C GLY A 75 9.53 1.50 6.66
N ASP A 76 8.84 2.05 5.66
CA ASP A 76 7.63 2.84 5.91
C ASP A 76 6.55 1.97 6.54
N THR A 77 5.85 2.55 7.50
CA THR A 77 4.69 1.90 8.13
C THR A 77 3.43 2.58 7.63
N VAL A 78 2.50 1.78 7.14
CA VAL A 78 1.23 2.26 6.61
C VAL A 78 0.11 1.86 7.57
N LEU A 79 -0.75 2.81 7.89
CA LEU A 79 -1.94 2.56 8.70
C LEU A 79 -3.18 2.90 7.91
N ILE A 80 -4.06 1.93 7.74
CA ILE A 80 -5.38 2.12 7.14
C ILE A 80 -6.40 1.48 8.08
N GLY A 81 -7.42 2.26 8.45
CA GLY A 81 -8.36 1.81 9.46
C GLY A 81 -7.62 1.56 10.77
N VAL A 82 -7.69 0.33 11.28
CA VAL A 82 -6.92 -0.10 12.44
C VAL A 82 -5.85 -1.12 12.03
N THR A 83 -5.59 -1.24 10.74
CA THR A 83 -4.66 -2.24 10.18
C THR A 83 -3.33 -1.59 9.85
N THR A 84 -2.26 -2.13 10.38
CA THR A 84 -0.90 -1.67 10.11
C THR A 84 -0.27 -2.58 9.06
N LEU A 85 0.31 -1.97 8.04
CA LEU A 85 0.93 -2.68 6.94
C LEU A 85 2.36 -2.24 6.76
N SER A 86 3.20 -3.14 6.30
CA SER A 86 4.49 -2.79 5.73
C SER A 86 4.58 -3.39 4.34
N VAL A 87 5.27 -2.72 3.44
CA VAL A 87 5.39 -3.14 2.05
C VAL A 87 6.86 -3.34 1.74
N GLU A 88 7.20 -4.50 1.23
CA GLU A 88 8.54 -4.85 0.82
C GLU A 88 8.51 -5.26 -0.64
N TRP A 89 9.59 -4.99 -1.35
CA TRP A 89 9.69 -5.39 -2.75
C TRP A 89 11.14 -5.68 -3.12
N ASP A 90 11.29 -6.51 -4.14
CA ASP A 90 12.60 -6.78 -4.70
C ASP A 90 13.02 -5.61 -5.57
N PRO A 91 14.34 -5.38 -5.73
CA PRO A 91 14.80 -4.24 -6.55
C PRO A 91 14.23 -4.22 -7.96
N GLU A 92 13.95 -5.37 -8.54
CA GLU A 92 13.38 -5.46 -9.88
C GLU A 92 11.92 -5.09 -9.95
N ALA A 93 11.22 -5.06 -8.81
CA ALA A 93 9.78 -4.77 -8.78
C ALA A 93 9.49 -3.30 -9.00
N ALA A 94 10.46 -2.43 -8.77
CA ALA A 94 10.31 -0.99 -8.93
C ALA A 94 11.52 -0.44 -9.68
N PRO A 95 11.33 0.63 -10.47
CA PRO A 95 12.47 1.24 -11.16
C PRO A 95 13.43 1.85 -10.16
N PRO A 96 14.74 1.91 -10.49
CA PRO A 96 15.68 2.60 -9.61
C PRO A 96 15.38 4.09 -9.57
N PRO A 97 15.86 4.80 -8.54
CA PRO A 97 15.70 6.24 -8.50
C PRO A 97 16.32 6.87 -9.73
N ARG A 98 15.66 7.94 -10.20
CA ARG A 98 16.17 8.65 -11.36
C ARG A 98 17.45 9.36 -10.98
N LYS A 99 18.44 9.23 -11.85
CA LYS A 99 19.72 9.88 -11.63
C LYS A 99 19.82 11.19 -12.38
N ARG A 100 20.67 12.05 -11.89
CA ARG A 100 20.96 13.34 -12.52
C ARG A 100 22.14 13.22 -13.42
#